data_e5bb6fb263dcb5a769755a9f6c72202b
#
_entry.id   e5bb6fb263dcb5a769755a9f6c72202b
#
_cell.length_a   1.000
_cell.length_b   1.000
_cell.length_c   1.000
_cell.angle_alpha   90.00
_cell.angle_beta   90.00
_cell.angle_gamma   90.00
#
_symmetry.space_group_name_H-M   'P 1'
#
loop_
_entity.id
_entity.type
_entity.pdbx_description
1 polymer ?
#
loop_
_entity_poly.entity_id
_entity_poly.type
_entity_poly.pdbx_seq_one_letter_code
_entity_poly.pdbx_strand_id
1 'polypeptide(L)'
;LNHCGLKAVAAGNVGLPVLDTLANDYDVIVLELSSFQLETTSSLALQAATILNISDDHLDRHQTFENYVQAKQRIFLHCNTAVVWRDTEHCAPQNTVNKLSYYGLSDVSEGIGFRDNAITLHGEPLLDANQIQLAGTHNVLNVMASLALCEGLQATMNVNLIDAAQS
;
A
#
# COMPACT_ATOMS: atom_id res chain seq x y z
N LEU A 1 -8.67 5.76 -7.96
CA LEU A 1 -7.82 6.52 -8.88
C LEU A 1 -8.53 6.80 -10.20
N ASN A 2 -9.13 5.81 -10.86
CA ASN A 2 -9.85 6.02 -12.12
C ASN A 2 -11.02 6.99 -11.95
N HIS A 3 -11.77 6.93 -10.83
CA HIS A 3 -12.84 7.89 -10.52
C HIS A 3 -12.32 9.32 -10.29
N CYS A 4 -11.04 9.46 -9.90
CA CYS A 4 -10.39 10.77 -9.80
C CYS A 4 -9.82 11.28 -11.13
N GLY A 5 -10.17 10.65 -12.24
CA GLY A 5 -9.75 11.05 -13.59
C GLY A 5 -8.35 10.58 -14.01
N LEU A 6 -7.69 9.74 -13.21
CA LEU A 6 -6.40 9.13 -13.56
C LEU A 6 -6.61 7.83 -14.34
N LYS A 7 -5.79 7.58 -15.32
CA LYS A 7 -5.75 6.29 -16.02
C LYS A 7 -4.88 5.30 -15.22
N ALA A 8 -5.50 4.57 -14.29
CA ALA A 8 -4.80 3.63 -13.42
C ALA A 8 -5.08 2.17 -13.79
N VAL A 9 -4.07 1.30 -13.62
CA VAL A 9 -4.18 -0.14 -13.86
C VAL A 9 -3.52 -0.93 -12.72
N ALA A 10 -4.11 -2.08 -12.38
CA ALA A 10 -3.51 -3.07 -11.48
C ALA A 10 -2.77 -4.13 -12.31
N ALA A 11 -1.55 -4.45 -11.91
CA ALA A 11 -0.68 -5.39 -12.60
C ALA A 11 0.26 -6.12 -11.63
N GLY A 12 0.90 -7.16 -12.08
CA GLY A 12 1.94 -7.86 -11.31
C GLY A 12 1.68 -9.34 -11.13
N ASN A 13 1.76 -9.81 -9.89
CA ASN A 13 1.51 -11.22 -9.56
C ASN A 13 0.03 -11.60 -9.75
N VAL A 14 -0.87 -10.62 -9.60
CA VAL A 14 -2.30 -10.73 -9.89
C VAL A 14 -2.68 -9.68 -10.93
N GLY A 15 -3.62 -10.01 -11.80
CA GLY A 15 -4.12 -9.12 -12.84
C GLY A 15 -3.29 -9.14 -14.12
N LEU A 16 -3.02 -7.97 -14.70
CA LEU A 16 -2.27 -7.83 -15.95
C LEU A 16 -0.76 -8.09 -15.72
N PRO A 17 -0.07 -8.85 -16.58
CA PRO A 17 1.38 -8.93 -16.53
C PRO A 17 2.03 -7.54 -16.63
N VAL A 18 3.06 -7.27 -15.81
CA VAL A 18 3.67 -5.92 -15.74
C VAL A 18 4.13 -5.43 -17.11
N LEU A 19 4.72 -6.29 -17.94
CA LEU A 19 5.22 -5.90 -19.27
C LEU A 19 4.10 -5.47 -20.23
N ASP A 20 2.89 -5.98 -20.05
CA ASP A 20 1.75 -5.62 -20.88
C ASP A 20 1.25 -4.20 -20.59
N THR A 21 1.60 -3.63 -19.42
CA THR A 21 1.29 -2.24 -19.10
C THR A 21 2.05 -1.26 -19.99
N LEU A 22 3.20 -1.66 -20.57
CA LEU A 22 4.01 -0.82 -21.44
C LEU A 22 3.35 -0.53 -22.80
N ALA A 23 2.32 -1.29 -23.17
CA ALA A 23 1.56 -1.08 -24.40
C ALA A 23 0.61 0.13 -24.36
N ASN A 24 0.40 0.72 -23.19
CA ASN A 24 -0.52 1.83 -22.98
C ASN A 24 0.11 2.90 -22.08
N ASP A 25 -0.36 4.14 -22.24
CA ASP A 25 0.00 5.24 -21.35
C ASP A 25 -0.93 5.22 -20.14
N TYR A 26 -0.41 4.79 -18.99
CA TYR A 26 -1.07 4.87 -17.69
C TYR A 26 -0.45 5.97 -16.83
N ASP A 27 -1.28 6.72 -16.11
CA ASP A 27 -0.82 7.69 -15.13
C ASP A 27 -0.28 6.99 -13.87
N VAL A 28 -0.92 5.87 -13.49
CA VAL A 28 -0.55 5.08 -12.31
C VAL A 28 -0.63 3.59 -12.61
N ILE A 29 0.43 2.86 -12.27
CA ILE A 29 0.44 1.40 -12.26
C ILE A 29 0.52 0.94 -10.81
N VAL A 30 -0.50 0.23 -10.33
CA VAL A 30 -0.55 -0.37 -9.01
C VAL A 30 -0.02 -1.81 -9.14
N LEU A 31 1.14 -2.07 -8.51
CA LEU A 31 1.80 -3.37 -8.61
C LEU A 31 1.54 -4.22 -7.37
N GLU A 32 1.04 -5.43 -7.56
CA GLU A 32 1.07 -6.48 -6.56
C GLU A 32 2.26 -7.40 -6.86
N LEU A 33 3.20 -7.51 -5.92
CA LEU A 33 4.47 -8.19 -6.13
C LEU A 33 4.67 -9.32 -5.10
N SER A 34 4.96 -10.52 -5.61
CA SER A 34 5.36 -11.65 -4.78
C SER A 34 6.80 -11.48 -4.26
N SER A 35 7.13 -12.21 -3.19
CA SER A 35 8.52 -12.28 -2.69
C SER A 35 9.51 -12.76 -3.75
N PHE A 36 9.08 -13.67 -4.64
CA PHE A 36 9.92 -14.20 -5.73
C PHE A 36 10.25 -13.14 -6.79
N GLN A 37 9.27 -12.29 -7.13
CA GLN A 37 9.51 -11.17 -8.04
C GLN A 37 10.43 -10.14 -7.42
N LEU A 38 10.26 -9.85 -6.12
CA LEU A 38 11.11 -8.91 -5.39
C LEU A 38 12.55 -9.39 -5.27
N GLU A 39 12.81 -10.71 -5.14
CA GLU A 39 14.18 -11.26 -5.13
C GLU A 39 14.99 -10.89 -6.38
N THR A 40 14.34 -10.83 -7.51
CA THR A 40 14.97 -10.54 -8.83
C THR A 40 14.85 -9.08 -9.26
N THR A 41 14.16 -8.25 -8.47
CA THR A 41 13.94 -6.84 -8.75
C THR A 41 14.95 -5.98 -7.98
N SER A 42 15.69 -5.10 -8.68
CA SER A 42 16.74 -4.29 -8.06
C SER A 42 16.67 -2.80 -8.37
N SER A 43 15.96 -2.38 -9.43
CA SER A 43 15.95 -0.99 -9.90
C SER A 43 14.55 -0.35 -9.92
N LEU A 44 13.55 -1.03 -9.36
CA LEU A 44 12.18 -0.54 -9.33
C LEU A 44 12.06 0.62 -8.33
N ALA A 45 11.84 1.83 -8.85
CA ALA A 45 11.62 3.03 -8.05
C ALA A 45 10.11 3.25 -7.87
N LEU A 46 9.62 3.12 -6.64
CA LEU A 46 8.21 3.24 -6.29
C LEU A 46 7.91 4.60 -5.66
N GLN A 47 6.81 5.24 -6.06
CA GLN A 47 6.32 6.45 -5.39
C GLN A 47 5.81 6.15 -3.98
N ALA A 48 5.08 5.05 -3.83
CA ALA A 48 4.65 4.55 -2.53
C ALA A 48 4.66 3.03 -2.54
N ALA A 49 4.92 2.42 -1.39
CA ALA A 49 4.88 0.98 -1.22
C ALA A 49 4.40 0.59 0.18
N THR A 50 3.78 -0.56 0.30
CA THR A 50 3.38 -1.15 1.57
C THR A 50 3.58 -2.65 1.58
N ILE A 51 3.82 -3.21 2.75
CA ILE A 51 3.64 -4.63 3.06
C ILE A 51 2.43 -4.71 3.97
N LEU A 52 1.33 -5.30 3.49
CA LEU A 52 0.07 -5.35 4.23
C LEU A 52 0.17 -6.24 5.47
N ASN A 53 0.77 -7.41 5.32
CA ASN A 53 1.09 -8.34 6.39
C ASN A 53 2.21 -9.30 5.96
N ILE A 54 2.84 -9.90 6.94
CA ILE A 54 3.78 -11.03 6.75
C ILE A 54 3.41 -12.12 7.76
N SER A 55 3.15 -13.31 7.25
CA SER A 55 2.94 -14.52 8.04
C SER A 55 3.79 -15.65 7.44
N ASP A 56 4.01 -16.70 8.19
CA ASP A 56 4.77 -17.87 7.71
C ASP A 56 4.16 -18.41 6.42
N ASP A 57 4.93 -18.30 5.34
CA ASP A 57 4.56 -18.80 4.02
C ASP A 57 5.82 -19.03 3.18
N HIS A 58 5.72 -19.90 2.17
CA HIS A 58 6.79 -20.17 1.21
C HIS A 58 8.16 -20.56 1.84
N LEU A 59 8.15 -21.21 3.03
CA LEU A 59 9.38 -21.62 3.73
C LEU A 59 10.14 -22.73 2.98
N ASP A 60 9.47 -23.49 2.14
CA ASP A 60 10.07 -24.43 1.18
C ASP A 60 11.06 -23.74 0.24
N ARG A 61 10.80 -22.49 -0.14
CA ARG A 61 11.61 -21.67 -1.05
C ARG A 61 12.60 -20.78 -0.29
N HIS A 62 12.13 -20.06 0.73
CA HIS A 62 12.93 -19.08 1.46
C HIS A 62 13.75 -19.70 2.59
N GLN A 63 13.48 -20.96 2.98
CA GLN A 63 14.14 -21.74 4.03
C GLN A 63 13.86 -21.24 5.45
N THR A 64 13.82 -19.94 5.69
CA THR A 64 13.50 -19.34 6.98
C THR A 64 12.51 -18.18 6.84
N PHE A 65 11.80 -17.88 7.93
CA PHE A 65 10.91 -16.74 7.99
C PHE A 65 11.66 -15.41 7.76
N GLU A 66 12.87 -15.29 8.32
CA GLU A 66 13.74 -14.13 8.17
C GLU A 66 14.09 -13.86 6.70
N ASN A 67 14.44 -14.92 5.95
CA ASN A 67 14.72 -14.80 4.52
C ASN A 67 13.49 -14.35 3.74
N TYR A 68 12.30 -14.85 4.10
CA TYR A 68 11.04 -14.43 3.50
C TYR A 68 10.75 -12.95 3.78
N VAL A 69 10.93 -12.51 5.05
CA VAL A 69 10.82 -11.09 5.43
C VAL A 69 11.80 -10.24 4.61
N GLN A 70 13.07 -10.64 4.51
CA GLN A 70 14.09 -9.92 3.75
C GLN A 70 13.73 -9.80 2.27
N ALA A 71 13.20 -10.87 1.66
CA ALA A 71 12.74 -10.82 0.28
C ALA A 71 11.61 -9.79 0.09
N LYS A 72 10.62 -9.77 0.99
CA LYS A 72 9.53 -8.80 0.95
C LYS A 72 9.99 -7.36 1.23
N GLN A 73 10.93 -7.16 2.14
CA GLN A 73 11.50 -5.86 2.50
C GLN A 73 12.17 -5.14 1.30
N ARG A 74 12.56 -5.89 0.26
CA ARG A 74 13.12 -5.32 -0.98
C ARG A 74 12.18 -4.35 -1.69
N ILE A 75 10.87 -4.40 -1.42
CA ILE A 75 9.90 -3.44 -1.98
C ILE A 75 10.23 -1.99 -1.60
N PHE A 76 10.95 -1.79 -0.49
CA PHE A 76 11.31 -0.45 0.00
C PHE A 76 12.69 0.04 -0.49
N LEU A 77 13.46 -0.72 -1.27
CA LEU A 77 14.84 -0.36 -1.65
C LEU A 77 14.96 1.01 -2.32
N HIS A 78 14.04 1.35 -3.20
CA HIS A 78 14.00 2.63 -3.93
C HIS A 78 12.63 3.28 -3.82
N CYS A 79 11.98 3.08 -2.67
CA CYS A 79 10.66 3.62 -2.40
C CYS A 79 10.76 5.06 -1.88
N ASN A 80 9.94 5.97 -2.41
CA ASN A 80 9.87 7.33 -1.93
C ASN A 80 9.07 7.42 -0.61
N THR A 81 7.87 6.81 -0.56
CA THR A 81 7.02 6.78 0.62
C THR A 81 6.73 5.35 1.03
N ALA A 82 7.20 4.93 2.20
CA ALA A 82 6.79 3.67 2.80
C ALA A 82 5.52 3.88 3.63
N VAL A 83 4.49 3.12 3.30
CA VAL A 83 3.20 3.09 4.01
C VAL A 83 3.20 1.90 4.95
N VAL A 84 3.02 2.14 6.24
CA VAL A 84 3.25 1.16 7.31
C VAL A 84 2.03 1.03 8.21
N TRP A 85 1.57 -0.19 8.42
CA TRP A 85 0.61 -0.48 9.48
C TRP A 85 1.31 -0.37 10.85
N ARG A 86 0.76 0.47 11.76
CA ARG A 86 1.40 0.80 13.05
C ARG A 86 1.60 -0.40 13.97
N ASP A 87 0.69 -1.38 13.90
CA ASP A 87 0.63 -2.49 14.86
C ASP A 87 1.34 -3.74 14.36
N THR A 88 2.30 -3.61 13.40
CA THR A 88 3.04 -4.75 12.85
C THR A 88 4.54 -4.53 12.89
N GLU A 89 5.29 -5.57 13.33
CA GLU A 89 6.74 -5.47 13.49
C GLU A 89 7.53 -5.69 12.20
N HIS A 90 7.04 -6.54 11.28
CA HIS A 90 7.80 -6.97 10.10
C HIS A 90 7.50 -6.19 8.82
N CYS A 91 6.47 -5.34 8.83
CA CYS A 91 6.02 -4.60 7.66
C CYS A 91 6.64 -3.19 7.57
N ALA A 92 7.32 -2.71 8.60
CA ALA A 92 8.08 -1.47 8.55
C ALA A 92 9.39 -1.64 7.78
N PRO A 93 9.82 -0.63 6.98
CA PRO A 93 11.09 -0.71 6.24
C PRO A 93 12.28 -0.84 7.18
N GLN A 94 13.19 -1.74 6.86
CA GLN A 94 14.45 -1.95 7.59
C GLN A 94 15.58 -1.05 7.06
N ASN A 95 15.39 -0.43 5.90
CA ASN A 95 16.30 0.54 5.32
C ASN A 95 15.74 1.96 5.40
N THR A 96 16.58 2.97 5.18
CA THR A 96 16.16 4.36 5.14
C THR A 96 15.28 4.61 3.92
N VAL A 97 14.13 5.25 4.13
CA VAL A 97 13.21 5.73 3.09
C VAL A 97 13.01 7.23 3.23
N ASN A 98 12.60 7.91 2.17
CA ASN A 98 12.46 9.37 2.20
C ASN A 98 11.30 9.82 3.09
N LYS A 99 10.17 9.12 3.06
CA LYS A 99 8.97 9.42 3.85
C LYS A 99 8.36 8.15 4.45
N LEU A 100 7.90 8.24 5.69
CA LEU A 100 7.05 7.25 6.34
C LEU A 100 5.64 7.81 6.46
N SER A 101 4.65 7.04 6.05
CA SER A 101 3.23 7.28 6.28
C SER A 101 2.65 6.11 7.04
N TYR A 102 1.83 6.38 8.05
CA TYR A 102 1.31 5.34 8.92
C TYR A 102 -0.21 5.23 8.83
N TYR A 103 -0.71 4.00 8.92
CA TYR A 103 -2.13 3.72 9.10
C TYR A 103 -2.35 2.72 10.24
N GLY A 104 -3.55 2.70 10.81
CA GLY A 104 -3.90 1.76 11.87
C GLY A 104 -5.20 2.14 12.57
N LEU A 105 -5.70 1.23 13.42
CA LEU A 105 -7.01 1.37 14.08
C LEU A 105 -7.01 2.35 15.26
N SER A 106 -5.90 3.00 15.54
CA SER A 106 -5.80 4.02 16.59
C SER A 106 -6.33 5.37 16.11
N ASP A 107 -6.92 6.15 17.02
CA ASP A 107 -7.21 7.56 16.79
C ASP A 107 -5.90 8.35 16.79
N VAL A 108 -5.63 9.05 15.69
CA VAL A 108 -4.38 9.78 15.48
C VAL A 108 -4.62 11.11 14.78
N SER A 109 -3.75 12.07 15.07
CA SER A 109 -3.76 13.40 14.44
C SER A 109 -2.95 13.47 13.14
N GLU A 110 -2.16 12.42 12.81
CA GLU A 110 -1.33 12.37 11.60
C GLU A 110 -1.47 11.02 10.91
N GLY A 111 -1.54 11.05 9.57
CA GLY A 111 -1.74 9.87 8.72
C GLY A 111 -3.18 9.37 8.77
N ILE A 112 -3.34 8.08 8.47
CA ILE A 112 -4.66 7.41 8.44
C ILE A 112 -4.91 6.74 9.79
N GLY A 113 -6.01 7.12 10.44
CA GLY A 113 -6.48 6.57 11.72
C GLY A 113 -7.90 6.03 11.66
N PHE A 114 -8.42 5.64 12.84
CA PHE A 114 -9.77 5.13 12.98
C PHE A 114 -10.39 5.65 14.28
N ARG A 115 -11.56 6.26 14.21
CA ARG A 115 -12.31 6.79 15.36
C ARG A 115 -13.82 6.75 15.09
N ASP A 116 -14.61 6.38 16.09
CA ASP A 116 -16.08 6.40 16.03
C ASP A 116 -16.65 5.67 14.79
N ASN A 117 -16.08 4.51 14.47
CA ASN A 117 -16.42 3.70 13.31
C ASN A 117 -16.16 4.40 11.94
N ALA A 118 -15.28 5.36 11.91
CA ALA A 118 -14.84 6.03 10.69
C ALA A 118 -13.32 5.97 10.49
N ILE A 119 -12.89 5.79 9.26
CA ILE A 119 -11.51 6.03 8.85
C ILE A 119 -11.29 7.54 8.87
N THR A 120 -10.20 7.98 9.47
CA THR A 120 -9.82 9.39 9.57
C THR A 120 -8.55 9.68 8.77
N LEU A 121 -8.47 10.88 8.21
CA LEU A 121 -7.25 11.43 7.60
C LEU A 121 -6.81 12.64 8.40
N HIS A 122 -5.63 12.59 8.99
CA HIS A 122 -5.08 13.64 9.87
C HIS A 122 -6.05 14.05 11.00
N GLY A 123 -6.77 13.07 11.56
CA GLY A 123 -7.74 13.27 12.63
C GLY A 123 -9.14 13.69 12.17
N GLU A 124 -9.33 14.02 10.89
CA GLU A 124 -10.65 14.38 10.34
C GLU A 124 -11.34 13.15 9.73
N PRO A 125 -12.65 12.96 9.96
CA PRO A 125 -13.40 11.84 9.38
C PRO A 125 -13.37 11.88 7.84
N LEU A 126 -13.03 10.73 7.22
CA LEU A 126 -12.92 10.58 5.76
C LEU A 126 -13.98 9.62 5.21
N LEU A 127 -14.15 8.45 5.83
CA LEU A 127 -15.04 7.39 5.35
C LEU A 127 -15.66 6.62 6.52
N ASP A 128 -16.99 6.50 6.57
CA ASP A 128 -17.69 5.63 7.51
C ASP A 128 -17.40 4.16 7.18
N ALA A 129 -16.95 3.38 8.15
CA ALA A 129 -16.64 1.97 7.96
C ALA A 129 -17.86 1.12 7.55
N ASN A 130 -19.09 1.55 7.82
CA ASN A 130 -20.30 0.91 7.34
C ASN A 130 -20.47 1.00 5.82
N GLN A 131 -19.81 1.94 5.15
CA GLN A 131 -19.84 2.08 3.69
C GLN A 131 -18.88 1.09 3.00
N ILE A 132 -17.97 0.46 3.76
CA ILE A 132 -17.07 -0.57 3.23
C ILE A 132 -17.90 -1.84 2.98
N GLN A 133 -18.03 -2.23 1.72
CA GLN A 133 -18.86 -3.38 1.31
C GLN A 133 -18.31 -4.73 1.78
N LEU A 134 -17.04 -4.80 2.15
CA LEU A 134 -16.36 -6.00 2.61
C LEU A 134 -16.32 -6.03 4.13
N ALA A 135 -16.92 -7.05 4.73
CA ALA A 135 -16.95 -7.21 6.18
C ALA A 135 -15.58 -7.62 6.75
N GLY A 136 -15.29 -7.15 7.98
CA GLY A 136 -14.13 -7.56 8.77
C GLY A 136 -13.04 -6.51 8.87
N THR A 137 -12.38 -6.49 10.03
CA THR A 137 -11.33 -5.52 10.38
C THR A 137 -10.16 -5.50 9.39
N HIS A 138 -9.80 -6.67 8.83
CA HIS A 138 -8.74 -6.76 7.82
C HIS A 138 -9.07 -5.99 6.54
N ASN A 139 -10.35 -5.92 6.16
CA ASN A 139 -10.77 -5.13 4.99
C ASN A 139 -10.74 -3.63 5.29
N VAL A 140 -11.08 -3.21 6.49
CA VAL A 140 -10.88 -1.82 6.94
C VAL A 140 -9.41 -1.45 6.83
N LEU A 141 -8.49 -2.29 7.32
CA LEU A 141 -7.04 -2.07 7.20
C LEU A 141 -6.56 -2.03 5.74
N ASN A 142 -7.09 -2.87 4.86
CA ASN A 142 -6.77 -2.84 3.44
C ASN A 142 -7.22 -1.54 2.77
N VAL A 143 -8.41 -1.03 3.11
CA VAL A 143 -8.89 0.27 2.63
C VAL A 143 -7.99 1.39 3.16
N MET A 144 -7.63 1.36 4.45
CA MET A 144 -6.73 2.35 5.05
C MET A 144 -5.35 2.34 4.37
N ALA A 145 -4.78 1.16 4.10
CA ALA A 145 -3.53 1.02 3.35
C ALA A 145 -3.63 1.62 1.94
N SER A 146 -4.75 1.36 1.25
CA SER A 146 -5.00 1.90 -0.09
C SER A 146 -5.10 3.42 -0.09
N LEU A 147 -5.80 4.01 0.89
CA LEU A 147 -5.89 5.46 1.07
C LEU A 147 -4.52 6.08 1.40
N ALA A 148 -3.73 5.44 2.26
CA ALA A 148 -2.38 5.90 2.61
C ALA A 148 -1.42 5.83 1.40
N LEU A 149 -1.54 4.81 0.54
CA LEU A 149 -0.80 4.75 -0.72
C LEU A 149 -1.20 5.89 -1.67
N CYS A 150 -2.49 6.19 -1.77
CA CYS A 150 -2.99 7.32 -2.57
C CYS A 150 -2.54 8.67 -2.01
N GLU A 151 -2.48 8.84 -0.68
CA GLU A 151 -1.88 10.03 -0.04
C GLU A 151 -0.41 10.19 -0.45
N GLY A 152 0.34 9.10 -0.54
CA GLY A 152 1.71 9.11 -1.04
C GLY A 152 1.87 9.61 -2.47
N LEU A 153 0.80 9.56 -3.29
CA LEU A 153 0.76 10.08 -4.66
C LEU A 153 0.36 11.55 -4.75
N GLN A 154 -0.29 12.13 -3.73
CA GLN A 154 -0.81 13.52 -3.78
C GLN A 154 0.27 14.55 -4.12
N ALA A 155 1.51 14.34 -3.65
CA ALA A 155 2.62 15.26 -3.90
C ALA A 155 3.04 15.31 -5.39
N THR A 156 2.71 14.27 -6.16
CA THR A 156 3.11 14.13 -7.57
C THR A 156 1.91 14.20 -8.53
N MET A 157 0.72 13.87 -8.04
CA MET A 157 -0.50 13.78 -8.82
C MET A 157 -1.65 14.37 -7.99
N ASN A 158 -2.40 15.29 -8.51
CA ASN A 158 -3.49 15.99 -7.81
C ASN A 158 -4.68 15.03 -7.52
N VAL A 159 -4.48 14.07 -6.62
CA VAL A 159 -5.49 13.06 -6.22
C VAL A 159 -6.31 13.62 -5.07
N ASN A 160 -7.63 13.74 -5.24
CA ASN A 160 -8.53 14.04 -4.14
C ASN A 160 -8.91 12.74 -3.41
N LEU A 161 -8.39 12.55 -2.19
CA LEU A 161 -8.64 11.36 -1.38
C LEU A 161 -10.11 11.23 -0.95
N ILE A 162 -10.84 12.35 -0.81
CA ILE A 162 -12.26 12.33 -0.47
C ILE A 162 -13.05 11.69 -1.61
N ASP A 163 -12.80 12.12 -2.85
CA ASP A 163 -13.45 11.53 -4.03
C ASP A 163 -13.06 10.06 -4.21
N ALA A 164 -11.78 9.73 -3.93
CA ALA A 164 -11.28 8.35 -3.99
C ALA A 164 -11.93 7.43 -2.94
N ALA A 165 -12.25 7.95 -1.75
CA ALA A 165 -12.84 7.17 -0.67
C ALA A 165 -14.34 6.91 -0.88
N GLN A 166 -15.04 7.76 -1.64
CA GLN A 166 -16.48 7.69 -1.88
C GLN A 166 -16.84 6.93 -3.18
N SER A 167 -15.88 6.48 -3.94
CA SER A 167 -16.03 5.73 -5.21
C SER A 167 -15.97 4.22 -5.02
#